data_07f2c32983c89356f770c238649d8c94
#
_entry.id   07f2c32983c89356f770c238649d8c94
#
_cell.length_a   1.000
_cell.length_b   1.000
_cell.length_c   1.000
_cell.angle_alpha   90.00
_cell.angle_beta   90.00
_cell.angle_gamma   90.00
#
_symmetry.space_group_name_H-M   'P 1'
#
loop_
_entity.id
_entity.type
_entity.pdbx_description
1 polymer ?
#
loop_
_entity_poly.entity_id
_entity_poly.type
_entity_poly.pdbx_seq_one_letter_code
_entity_poly.pdbx_strand_id
1 'polypeptide(L)'
;MKNAAMTIVYPVGTGLYVNMTNRCPCACAFCIRQNGAGVYGSGSLWLEREPTVEEVNAAIDAAGVAKYGELVFCGYGEPTERLDDLLAVARHVRTVAPKVSIRVNTNGLADLIADRPTAALFAGLVDVLSVSLNAPTAEEYEKLCRPKFGAIAHGAVLKFAAEVKAYVPSVMLTVVGTPDMTPEKTAACRAICDRIGVPLRVRTYLPPGAVDERSKILV
;
A
#
# COMPACT_ATOMS: atom_id res chain seq x y z
N MET A 1 -22.90 -12.62 -21.02
CA MET A 1 -21.87 -11.61 -20.69
C MET A 1 -20.71 -12.38 -20.08
N LYS A 2 -19.49 -12.29 -20.68
CA LYS A 2 -18.30 -12.93 -20.10
C LYS A 2 -18.02 -12.18 -18.80
N ASN A 3 -18.10 -12.84 -17.63
CA ASN A 3 -17.60 -12.28 -16.38
C ASN A 3 -16.15 -11.87 -16.63
N ALA A 4 -15.87 -10.56 -16.60
CA ALA A 4 -14.51 -10.09 -16.63
C ALA A 4 -13.84 -10.63 -15.35
N ALA A 5 -12.78 -11.42 -15.51
CA ALA A 5 -12.06 -11.95 -14.36
C ALA A 5 -11.63 -10.80 -13.44
N MET A 6 -11.81 -10.98 -12.13
CA MET A 6 -11.35 -10.00 -11.13
C MET A 6 -9.86 -9.69 -11.33
N THR A 7 -9.47 -8.43 -11.25
CA THR A 7 -8.07 -8.01 -11.32
C THR A 7 -7.39 -8.26 -9.96
N ILE A 8 -6.88 -9.47 -9.76
CA ILE A 8 -6.14 -9.86 -8.56
C ILE A 8 -4.70 -9.37 -8.65
N VAL A 9 -4.05 -9.53 -9.81
CA VAL A 9 -2.70 -9.03 -10.06
C VAL A 9 -2.67 -8.15 -11.31
N TYR A 10 -1.80 -7.14 -11.32
CA TYR A 10 -1.64 -6.23 -12.45
C TYR A 10 -0.23 -5.65 -12.50
N PRO A 11 0.36 -5.47 -13.69
CA PRO A 11 1.69 -4.90 -13.81
C PRO A 11 1.65 -3.37 -13.67
N VAL A 12 2.65 -2.79 -13.00
CA VAL A 12 2.91 -1.34 -12.98
C VAL A 12 4.42 -1.12 -13.09
N GLY A 13 4.88 -0.57 -14.19
CA GLY A 13 6.32 -0.48 -14.45
C GLY A 13 6.97 -1.86 -14.41
N THR A 14 8.02 -2.02 -13.61
CA THR A 14 8.74 -3.29 -13.43
C THR A 14 8.17 -4.15 -12.29
N GLY A 15 7.06 -3.74 -11.67
CA GLY A 15 6.45 -4.43 -10.53
C GLY A 15 5.18 -5.18 -10.88
N LEU A 16 4.93 -6.29 -10.16
CA LEU A 16 3.65 -6.98 -10.14
C LEU A 16 2.89 -6.56 -8.88
N TYR A 17 1.72 -5.95 -9.06
CA TYR A 17 0.89 -5.47 -7.97
C TYR A 17 -0.21 -6.47 -7.63
N VAL A 18 -0.51 -6.61 -6.34
CA VAL A 18 -1.49 -7.57 -5.81
C VAL A 18 -2.62 -6.83 -5.11
N ASN A 19 -3.84 -7.04 -5.60
CA ASN A 19 -5.08 -6.45 -5.10
C ASN A 19 -5.89 -7.52 -4.38
N MET A 20 -5.97 -7.45 -3.05
CA MET A 20 -6.53 -8.52 -2.23
C MET A 20 -7.88 -8.18 -1.60
N THR A 21 -8.24 -6.90 -1.51
CA THR A 21 -9.43 -6.44 -0.79
C THR A 21 -9.89 -5.07 -1.25
N ASN A 22 -11.19 -4.80 -1.10
CA ASN A 22 -11.75 -3.46 -1.23
C ASN A 22 -11.86 -2.74 0.12
N ARG A 23 -11.64 -3.46 1.24
CA ARG A 23 -11.75 -2.90 2.60
C ARG A 23 -10.60 -1.95 2.87
N CYS A 24 -10.92 -0.83 3.50
CA CYS A 24 -9.93 0.13 3.99
C CYS A 24 -10.54 0.90 5.15
N PRO A 25 -9.83 1.07 6.28
CA PRO A 25 -10.34 1.81 7.42
C PRO A 25 -10.32 3.33 7.20
N CYS A 26 -9.83 3.80 6.04
CA CYS A 26 -9.73 5.22 5.69
C CYS A 26 -10.61 5.58 4.50
N ALA A 27 -11.10 6.83 4.49
CA ALA A 27 -11.83 7.44 3.38
C ALA A 27 -11.11 8.71 2.89
N CYS A 28 -9.84 8.56 2.48
CA CYS A 28 -8.95 9.67 2.12
C CYS A 28 -9.53 10.54 1.00
N ALA A 29 -9.44 11.86 1.15
CA ALA A 29 -9.94 12.81 0.17
C ALA A 29 -9.24 12.73 -1.21
N PHE A 30 -8.00 12.21 -1.22
CA PHE A 30 -7.17 12.03 -2.42
C PHE A 30 -7.08 10.57 -2.90
N CYS A 31 -7.96 9.69 -2.42
CA CYS A 31 -7.83 8.27 -2.70
C CYS A 31 -7.97 7.98 -4.19
N ILE A 32 -6.99 7.25 -4.74
CA ILE A 32 -6.90 6.92 -6.17
C ILE A 32 -8.13 6.15 -6.69
N ARG A 33 -8.84 5.41 -5.83
CA ARG A 33 -10.07 4.70 -6.20
C ARG A 33 -11.23 5.62 -6.61
N GLN A 34 -11.11 6.94 -6.37
CA GLN A 34 -12.06 7.94 -6.85
C GLN A 34 -11.86 8.26 -8.34
N ASN A 35 -10.75 7.83 -8.95
CA ASN A 35 -10.40 8.13 -10.33
C ASN A 35 -10.98 7.13 -11.35
N GLY A 36 -11.78 6.15 -10.91
CA GLY A 36 -12.46 5.21 -11.79
C GLY A 36 -12.33 3.76 -11.36
N ALA A 37 -12.62 2.83 -12.28
CA ALA A 37 -12.62 1.40 -11.99
C ALA A 37 -11.22 0.81 -11.88
N GLY A 38 -10.23 1.35 -12.58
CA GLY A 38 -8.83 0.89 -12.59
C GLY A 38 -7.84 2.05 -12.71
N VAL A 39 -6.56 1.75 -12.51
CA VAL A 39 -5.44 2.70 -12.59
C VAL A 39 -4.26 2.06 -13.30
N TYR A 40 -3.32 2.85 -13.81
CA TYR A 40 -2.08 2.38 -14.46
C TYR A 40 -2.31 1.40 -15.61
N GLY A 41 -3.43 1.51 -16.33
CA GLY A 41 -3.79 0.59 -17.41
C GLY A 41 -4.33 -0.77 -16.94
N SER A 42 -4.58 -0.95 -15.65
CA SER A 42 -5.24 -2.16 -15.13
C SER A 42 -6.69 -2.25 -15.58
N GLY A 43 -7.27 -3.45 -15.51
CA GLY A 43 -8.71 -3.63 -15.47
C GLY A 43 -9.32 -3.04 -14.20
N SER A 44 -10.60 -3.31 -13.94
CA SER A 44 -11.23 -2.88 -12.69
C SER A 44 -10.50 -3.45 -11.48
N LEU A 45 -10.09 -2.59 -10.57
CA LEU A 45 -9.53 -2.97 -9.27
C LEU A 45 -10.61 -3.12 -8.19
N TRP A 46 -11.87 -2.84 -8.50
CA TRP A 46 -12.98 -3.21 -7.65
C TRP A 46 -13.22 -4.72 -7.76
N LEU A 47 -12.93 -5.42 -6.67
CA LEU A 47 -13.16 -6.86 -6.57
C LEU A 47 -14.65 -7.13 -6.35
N GLU A 48 -15.21 -8.13 -7.05
CA GLU A 48 -16.57 -8.60 -6.81
C GLU A 48 -16.70 -9.29 -5.44
N ARG A 49 -15.63 -9.96 -5.03
CA ARG A 49 -15.41 -10.57 -3.72
C ARG A 49 -13.92 -10.57 -3.38
N GLU A 50 -13.59 -10.83 -2.15
CA GLU A 50 -12.18 -11.06 -1.78
C GLU A 50 -11.71 -12.40 -2.35
N PRO A 51 -10.56 -12.43 -3.08
CA PRO A 51 -9.98 -13.69 -3.55
C PRO A 51 -9.42 -14.51 -2.38
N THR A 52 -9.43 -15.84 -2.49
CA THR A 52 -8.75 -16.70 -1.52
C THR A 52 -7.24 -16.59 -1.68
N VAL A 53 -6.47 -17.06 -0.68
CA VAL A 53 -5.00 -17.12 -0.76
C VAL A 53 -4.54 -17.96 -1.96
N GLU A 54 -5.23 -19.07 -2.23
CA GLU A 54 -4.93 -19.95 -3.35
C GLU A 54 -5.17 -19.25 -4.70
N GLU A 55 -6.25 -18.48 -4.83
CA GLU A 55 -6.53 -17.69 -6.03
C GLU A 55 -5.48 -16.61 -6.26
N VAL A 56 -5.02 -15.96 -5.18
CA VAL A 56 -3.94 -14.95 -5.27
C VAL A 56 -2.64 -15.61 -5.68
N ASN A 57 -2.26 -16.73 -5.05
CA ASN A 57 -1.06 -17.48 -5.41
C ASN A 57 -1.09 -17.95 -6.86
N ALA A 58 -2.21 -18.54 -7.30
CA ALA A 58 -2.37 -18.98 -8.69
C ALA A 58 -2.25 -17.82 -9.69
N ALA A 59 -2.78 -16.64 -9.37
CA ALA A 59 -2.66 -15.45 -10.21
C ALA A 59 -1.20 -14.93 -10.27
N ILE A 60 -0.48 -14.96 -9.16
CA ILE A 60 0.95 -14.61 -9.07
C ILE A 60 1.81 -15.55 -9.90
N ASP A 61 1.56 -16.87 -9.78
CA ASP A 61 2.29 -17.92 -10.51
C ASP A 61 2.02 -17.81 -12.02
N ALA A 62 0.75 -17.65 -12.41
CA ALA A 62 0.37 -17.45 -13.81
C ALA A 62 0.96 -16.18 -14.42
N ALA A 63 1.13 -15.12 -13.62
CA ALA A 63 1.82 -13.90 -14.06
C ALA A 63 3.34 -14.10 -14.22
N GLY A 64 3.93 -15.17 -13.67
CA GLY A 64 5.38 -15.42 -13.70
C GLY A 64 6.13 -14.40 -12.87
N VAL A 65 5.87 -14.36 -11.57
CA VAL A 65 6.39 -13.33 -10.65
C VAL A 65 7.89 -13.12 -10.71
N ALA A 66 8.67 -14.18 -11.00
CA ALA A 66 10.13 -14.12 -11.07
C ALA A 66 10.68 -13.19 -12.18
N LYS A 67 9.87 -12.80 -13.16
CA LYS A 67 10.25 -11.85 -14.21
C LYS A 67 10.13 -10.38 -13.80
N TYR A 68 9.50 -10.11 -12.65
CA TYR A 68 9.33 -8.76 -12.11
C TYR A 68 10.44 -8.44 -11.10
N GLY A 69 10.81 -7.15 -11.01
CA GLY A 69 11.78 -6.68 -10.01
C GLY A 69 11.23 -6.66 -8.59
N GLU A 70 9.91 -6.49 -8.47
CA GLU A 70 9.21 -6.46 -7.18
C GLU A 70 7.78 -7.00 -7.27
N LEU A 71 7.29 -7.55 -6.17
CA LEU A 71 5.87 -7.80 -5.92
C LEU A 71 5.37 -6.78 -4.91
N VAL A 72 4.25 -6.11 -5.21
CA VAL A 72 3.73 -5.02 -4.39
C VAL A 72 2.32 -5.31 -3.94
N PHE A 73 2.11 -5.50 -2.64
CA PHE A 73 0.76 -5.52 -2.08
C PHE A 73 0.18 -4.11 -2.11
N CYS A 74 -0.71 -3.86 -3.05
CA CYS A 74 -1.35 -2.56 -3.28
C CYS A 74 -2.55 -2.73 -4.20
N GLY A 75 -3.68 -2.18 -3.81
CA GLY A 75 -4.93 -2.21 -4.58
C GLY A 75 -5.84 -1.07 -4.18
N TYR A 76 -7.15 -1.25 -4.31
CA TYR A 76 -8.13 -0.27 -3.90
C TYR A 76 -8.44 -0.32 -2.40
N GLY A 77 -8.14 -1.44 -1.74
CA GLY A 77 -8.21 -1.57 -0.30
C GLY A 77 -6.86 -1.39 0.40
N GLU A 78 -6.89 -1.53 1.71
CA GLU A 78 -5.71 -1.60 2.56
C GLU A 78 -5.25 -3.05 2.70
N PRO A 79 -4.05 -3.43 2.25
CA PRO A 79 -3.61 -4.83 2.29
C PRO A 79 -3.62 -5.46 3.69
N THR A 80 -3.36 -4.67 4.73
CA THR A 80 -3.33 -5.17 6.11
C THR A 80 -4.70 -5.44 6.73
N GLU A 81 -5.81 -5.10 6.03
CA GLU A 81 -7.14 -5.63 6.36
C GLU A 81 -7.21 -7.17 6.25
N ARG A 82 -6.27 -7.74 5.49
CA ARG A 82 -6.10 -9.19 5.32
C ARG A 82 -4.65 -9.59 5.64
N LEU A 83 -4.16 -9.17 6.80
CA LEU A 83 -2.75 -9.34 7.16
C LEU A 83 -2.30 -10.79 7.13
N ASP A 84 -3.05 -11.73 7.73
CA ASP A 84 -2.66 -13.14 7.78
C ASP A 84 -2.59 -13.76 6.37
N ASP A 85 -3.52 -13.40 5.48
CA ASP A 85 -3.52 -13.82 4.08
C ASP A 85 -2.36 -13.19 3.30
N LEU A 86 -2.08 -11.89 3.52
CA LEU A 86 -0.92 -11.21 2.95
C LEU A 86 0.37 -11.94 3.31
N LEU A 87 0.54 -12.30 4.57
CA LEU A 87 1.72 -13.02 5.05
C LEU A 87 1.80 -14.44 4.45
N ALA A 88 0.66 -15.12 4.27
CA ALA A 88 0.61 -16.41 3.61
C ALA A 88 1.06 -16.32 2.14
N VAL A 89 0.56 -15.33 1.40
CA VAL A 89 0.98 -15.05 0.02
C VAL A 89 2.47 -14.68 -0.04
N ALA A 90 2.96 -13.84 0.88
CA ALA A 90 4.37 -13.49 0.94
C ALA A 90 5.28 -14.73 1.15
N ARG A 91 4.88 -15.69 2.01
CA ARG A 91 5.59 -16.98 2.18
C ARG A 91 5.62 -17.78 0.89
N HIS A 92 4.49 -17.86 0.16
CA HIS A 92 4.44 -18.52 -1.14
C HIS A 92 5.45 -17.89 -2.11
N VAL A 93 5.45 -16.55 -2.24
CA VAL A 93 6.38 -15.84 -3.12
C VAL A 93 7.85 -16.09 -2.72
N ARG A 94 8.17 -16.12 -1.43
CA ARG A 94 9.51 -16.48 -0.94
C ARG A 94 9.94 -17.89 -1.36
N THR A 95 8.99 -18.81 -1.51
CA THR A 95 9.27 -20.18 -1.98
C THR A 95 9.50 -20.23 -3.48
N VAL A 96 8.63 -19.58 -4.29
CA VAL A 96 8.67 -19.71 -5.76
C VAL A 96 9.59 -18.70 -6.44
N ALA A 97 9.82 -17.54 -5.81
CA ALA A 97 10.63 -16.45 -6.34
C ALA A 97 11.42 -15.72 -5.22
N PRO A 98 12.38 -16.38 -4.55
CA PRO A 98 13.03 -15.85 -3.34
C PRO A 98 13.83 -14.56 -3.55
N LYS A 99 14.18 -14.23 -4.80
CA LYS A 99 14.95 -13.03 -5.15
C LYS A 99 14.07 -11.81 -5.46
N VAL A 100 12.76 -11.99 -5.63
CA VAL A 100 11.84 -10.88 -5.91
C VAL A 100 11.66 -10.07 -4.62
N SER A 101 11.83 -8.74 -4.72
CA SER A 101 11.57 -7.85 -3.60
C SER A 101 10.08 -7.82 -3.29
N ILE A 102 9.68 -7.95 -2.02
CA ILE A 102 8.29 -7.86 -1.59
C ILE A 102 8.09 -6.52 -0.88
N ARG A 103 7.20 -5.71 -1.44
CA ARG A 103 6.80 -4.42 -0.87
C ARG A 103 5.34 -4.43 -0.45
N VAL A 104 5.04 -3.75 0.65
CA VAL A 104 3.66 -3.44 1.06
C VAL A 104 3.46 -1.94 1.10
N ASN A 105 2.46 -1.44 0.37
CA ASN A 105 1.98 -0.08 0.49
C ASN A 105 0.80 -0.09 1.48
N THR A 106 0.95 0.56 2.62
CA THR A 106 -0.04 0.49 3.72
C THR A 106 -0.35 1.87 4.29
N ASN A 107 -1.52 1.99 4.87
CA ASN A 107 -1.90 3.16 5.68
C ASN A 107 -1.23 3.16 7.07
N GLY A 108 -0.54 2.08 7.47
CA GLY A 108 0.16 1.98 8.74
C GLY A 108 -0.71 1.71 9.97
N LEU A 109 -1.96 1.32 9.77
CA LEU A 109 -2.92 1.07 10.85
C LEU A 109 -3.08 -0.43 11.18
N ALA A 110 -2.11 -1.26 10.79
CA ALA A 110 -2.17 -2.71 10.95
C ALA A 110 -2.45 -3.16 12.39
N ASP A 111 -1.83 -2.52 13.38
CA ASP A 111 -2.05 -2.83 14.80
C ASP A 111 -3.51 -2.56 15.24
N LEU A 112 -4.08 -1.43 14.78
CA LEU A 112 -5.47 -1.08 15.10
C LEU A 112 -6.48 -1.95 14.33
N ILE A 113 -6.13 -2.40 13.12
CA ILE A 113 -6.98 -3.30 12.33
C ILE A 113 -7.02 -4.68 12.97
N ALA A 114 -5.86 -5.20 13.39
CA ALA A 114 -5.70 -6.54 13.94
C ALA A 114 -5.95 -6.61 15.45
N ASP A 115 -6.11 -5.46 16.13
CA ASP A 115 -6.22 -5.33 17.59
C ASP A 115 -5.06 -6.05 18.33
N ARG A 116 -3.86 -5.97 17.76
CA ARG A 116 -2.62 -6.57 18.32
C ARG A 116 -1.37 -5.95 17.68
N PRO A 117 -0.19 -6.05 18.34
CA PRO A 117 1.08 -5.71 17.69
C PRO A 117 1.34 -6.58 16.45
N THR A 118 1.70 -5.96 15.32
CA THR A 118 1.88 -6.65 14.05
C THR A 118 3.28 -6.50 13.45
N ALA A 119 4.08 -5.54 13.93
CA ALA A 119 5.37 -5.18 13.34
C ALA A 119 6.32 -6.39 13.14
N ALA A 120 6.43 -7.28 14.11
CA ALA A 120 7.30 -8.45 14.04
C ALA A 120 6.85 -9.50 13.01
N LEU A 121 5.58 -9.49 12.59
CA LEU A 121 5.04 -10.46 11.64
C LEU A 121 5.58 -10.29 10.22
N PHE A 122 6.13 -9.12 9.89
CA PHE A 122 6.72 -8.82 8.57
C PHE A 122 8.15 -9.34 8.43
N ALA A 123 8.80 -9.74 9.55
CA ALA A 123 10.19 -10.18 9.56
C ALA A 123 10.46 -11.34 8.59
N GLY A 124 11.49 -11.18 7.73
CA GLY A 124 11.91 -12.20 6.76
C GLY A 124 10.94 -12.41 5.58
N LEU A 125 9.77 -11.76 5.59
CA LEU A 125 8.77 -11.88 4.53
C LEU A 125 8.69 -10.64 3.64
N VAL A 126 8.83 -9.44 4.20
CA VAL A 126 8.69 -8.17 3.50
C VAL A 126 10.02 -7.43 3.50
N ASP A 127 10.44 -6.92 2.33
CA ASP A 127 11.69 -6.17 2.17
C ASP A 127 11.47 -4.66 2.31
N VAL A 128 10.29 -4.18 1.88
CA VAL A 128 9.99 -2.75 1.82
C VAL A 128 8.59 -2.47 2.36
N LEU A 129 8.50 -1.55 3.32
CA LEU A 129 7.23 -0.98 3.76
C LEU A 129 7.15 0.51 3.37
N SER A 130 6.11 0.84 2.61
CA SER A 130 5.77 2.21 2.24
C SER A 130 4.53 2.61 3.03
N VAL A 131 4.74 3.35 4.13
CA VAL A 131 3.70 3.69 5.11
C VAL A 131 3.18 5.11 4.85
N SER A 132 1.87 5.26 4.73
CA SER A 132 1.22 6.53 4.38
C SER A 132 1.06 7.43 5.60
N LEU A 133 1.99 8.39 5.79
CA LEU A 133 1.93 9.43 6.82
C LEU A 133 0.87 10.49 6.49
N ASN A 134 0.89 10.97 5.24
CA ASN A 134 -0.04 11.90 4.60
C ASN A 134 -0.22 13.30 5.22
N ALA A 135 0.00 13.48 6.52
CA ALA A 135 -0.14 14.78 7.18
C ALA A 135 0.83 14.91 8.38
N PRO A 136 1.25 16.14 8.76
CA PRO A 136 2.18 16.34 9.86
C PRO A 136 1.53 16.31 11.26
N THR A 137 0.21 16.47 11.37
CA THR A 137 -0.51 16.49 12.65
C THR A 137 -1.70 15.53 12.64
N ALA A 138 -2.15 15.12 13.83
CA ALA A 138 -3.30 14.24 13.99
C ALA A 138 -4.58 14.87 13.44
N GLU A 139 -4.78 16.17 13.67
CA GLU A 139 -5.95 16.91 13.18
C GLU A 139 -5.99 16.95 11.65
N GLU A 140 -4.87 17.29 11.00
CA GLU A 140 -4.79 17.30 9.54
C GLU A 140 -4.93 15.89 8.95
N TYR A 141 -4.36 14.88 9.61
CA TYR A 141 -4.48 13.49 9.20
C TYR A 141 -5.95 13.02 9.26
N GLU A 142 -6.64 13.31 10.36
CA GLU A 142 -8.04 12.93 10.53
C GLU A 142 -8.94 13.60 9.47
N LYS A 143 -8.73 14.89 9.22
CA LYS A 143 -9.46 15.62 8.18
C LYS A 143 -9.21 15.07 6.78
N LEU A 144 -7.95 14.72 6.48
CA LEU A 144 -7.51 14.31 5.15
C LEU A 144 -7.79 12.83 4.86
N CYS A 145 -7.49 11.95 5.82
CA CYS A 145 -7.57 10.49 5.67
C CYS A 145 -8.88 9.90 6.19
N ARG A 146 -9.60 10.60 7.07
CA ARG A 146 -10.90 10.17 7.64
C ARG A 146 -10.87 8.72 8.12
N PRO A 147 -9.95 8.38 9.05
CA PRO A 147 -9.81 7.02 9.55
C PRO A 147 -10.99 6.66 10.46
N LYS A 148 -11.47 5.42 10.40
CA LYS A 148 -12.52 4.91 11.32
C LYS A 148 -12.11 4.95 12.81
N PHE A 149 -10.79 5.06 13.05
CA PHE A 149 -10.21 5.09 14.39
C PHE A 149 -10.08 6.51 14.98
N GLY A 150 -10.47 7.56 14.22
CA GLY A 150 -10.42 8.95 14.67
C GLY A 150 -9.00 9.43 14.99
N ALA A 151 -8.90 10.29 16.00
CA ALA A 151 -7.68 11.02 16.37
C ALA A 151 -6.47 10.13 16.73
N ILE A 152 -6.69 8.89 17.20
CA ILE A 152 -5.58 7.99 17.57
C ILE A 152 -4.82 7.45 16.37
N ALA A 153 -5.42 7.49 15.18
CA ALA A 153 -4.87 6.87 13.98
C ALA A 153 -3.49 7.41 13.61
N HIS A 154 -3.28 8.74 13.63
CA HIS A 154 -1.99 9.33 13.28
C HIS A 154 -0.87 8.85 14.23
N GLY A 155 -1.12 8.83 15.53
CA GLY A 155 -0.16 8.30 16.50
C GLY A 155 0.15 6.82 16.28
N ALA A 156 -0.87 6.02 15.90
CA ALA A 156 -0.69 4.61 15.57
C ALA A 156 0.18 4.40 14.32
N VAL A 157 0.02 5.22 13.27
CA VAL A 157 0.90 5.19 12.08
C VAL A 157 2.36 5.46 12.48
N LEU A 158 2.61 6.46 13.30
CA LEU A 158 3.97 6.81 13.74
C LEU A 158 4.59 5.70 14.59
N LYS A 159 3.82 5.15 15.52
CA LYS A 159 4.23 4.02 16.37
C LYS A 159 4.60 2.82 15.50
N PHE A 160 3.70 2.41 14.60
CA PHE A 160 3.93 1.28 13.69
C PHE A 160 5.19 1.48 12.86
N ALA A 161 5.40 2.66 12.26
CA ALA A 161 6.59 2.95 11.45
C ALA A 161 7.88 2.88 12.30
N ALA A 162 7.84 3.35 13.54
CA ALA A 162 8.98 3.28 14.46
C ALA A 162 9.33 1.85 14.89
N GLU A 163 8.32 0.99 15.06
CA GLU A 163 8.51 -0.41 15.49
C GLU A 163 8.93 -1.31 14.33
N VAL A 164 8.26 -1.18 13.18
CA VAL A 164 8.45 -2.12 12.07
C VAL A 164 9.82 -2.03 11.41
N LYS A 165 10.53 -0.90 11.54
CA LYS A 165 11.90 -0.74 11.02
C LYS A 165 12.93 -1.68 11.69
N ALA A 166 12.59 -2.27 12.84
CA ALA A 166 13.43 -3.31 13.46
C ALA A 166 13.31 -4.67 12.76
N TYR A 167 12.29 -4.87 11.94
CA TYR A 167 11.93 -6.16 11.35
C TYR A 167 11.98 -6.16 9.81
N VAL A 168 11.87 -4.98 9.18
CA VAL A 168 11.82 -4.83 7.73
C VAL A 168 13.03 -4.03 7.26
N PRO A 169 13.79 -4.53 6.27
CA PRO A 169 15.04 -3.90 5.80
C PRO A 169 14.89 -2.46 5.33
N SER A 170 13.76 -2.12 4.70
CA SER A 170 13.51 -0.78 4.18
C SER A 170 12.12 -0.30 4.57
N VAL A 171 12.04 0.74 5.39
CA VAL A 171 10.80 1.39 5.78
C VAL A 171 10.85 2.85 5.38
N MET A 172 9.82 3.35 4.74
CA MET A 172 9.68 4.77 4.40
C MET A 172 8.30 5.28 4.76
N LEU A 173 8.24 6.54 5.17
CA LEU A 173 6.98 7.27 5.27
C LEU A 173 6.68 7.99 3.96
N THR A 174 5.42 8.06 3.59
CA THR A 174 5.01 8.70 2.34
C THR A 174 3.92 9.73 2.56
N VAL A 175 3.93 10.77 1.74
CA VAL A 175 2.85 11.74 1.61
C VAL A 175 2.45 11.86 0.15
N VAL A 176 1.19 12.21 -0.12
CA VAL A 176 0.75 12.55 -1.47
C VAL A 176 0.87 14.06 -1.67
N GLY A 177 1.58 14.49 -2.72
CA GLY A 177 1.80 15.89 -3.07
C GLY A 177 0.53 16.54 -3.64
N THR A 178 -0.54 16.57 -2.85
CA THR A 178 -1.75 17.33 -3.21
C THR A 178 -1.46 18.83 -3.22
N PRO A 179 -2.31 19.67 -3.85
CA PRO A 179 -2.15 21.12 -3.79
C PRO A 179 -2.06 21.68 -2.37
N ASP A 180 -2.68 21.01 -1.38
CA ASP A 180 -2.66 21.41 0.02
C ASP A 180 -1.40 20.95 0.79
N MET A 181 -0.55 20.12 0.16
CA MET A 181 0.73 19.67 0.71
C MET A 181 1.81 20.73 0.43
N THR A 182 1.80 21.80 1.22
CA THR A 182 2.76 22.91 1.07
C THR A 182 4.19 22.51 1.41
N PRO A 183 5.21 23.31 1.04
CA PRO A 183 6.60 23.08 1.44
C PRO A 183 6.76 22.99 2.96
N GLU A 184 6.04 23.81 3.74
CA GLU A 184 6.09 23.84 5.21
C GLU A 184 5.53 22.52 5.79
N LYS A 185 4.40 22.04 5.28
CA LYS A 185 3.84 20.73 5.68
C LYS A 185 4.77 19.57 5.30
N THR A 186 5.37 19.65 4.13
CA THR A 186 6.36 18.66 3.69
C THR A 186 7.58 18.67 4.62
N ALA A 187 8.07 19.85 5.01
CA ALA A 187 9.18 19.98 5.96
C ALA A 187 8.80 19.43 7.35
N ALA A 188 7.58 19.69 7.82
CA ALA A 188 7.08 19.14 9.08
C ALA A 188 6.98 17.58 9.04
N CYS A 189 6.50 17.01 7.93
CA CYS A 189 6.51 15.55 7.72
C CYS A 189 7.95 15.00 7.69
N ARG A 190 8.89 15.71 7.07
CA ARG A 190 10.30 15.31 7.07
C ARG A 190 10.89 15.28 8.47
N ALA A 191 10.62 16.30 9.28
CA ALA A 191 11.07 16.34 10.68
C ALA A 191 10.51 15.16 11.51
N ILE A 192 9.30 14.68 11.21
CA ILE A 192 8.76 13.45 11.80
C ILE A 192 9.59 12.25 11.36
N CYS A 193 9.86 12.12 10.06
CA CYS A 193 10.65 11.03 9.50
C CYS A 193 12.06 10.99 10.11
N ASP A 194 12.71 12.14 10.27
CA ASP A 194 14.04 12.26 10.87
C ASP A 194 14.05 11.77 12.33
N ARG A 195 13.01 12.12 13.12
CA ARG A 195 12.88 11.64 14.51
C ARG A 195 12.68 10.11 14.58
N ILE A 196 11.94 9.54 13.63
CA ILE A 196 11.72 8.09 13.56
C ILE A 196 12.96 7.38 12.98
N GLY A 197 13.74 8.07 12.17
CA GLY A 197 14.90 7.51 11.48
C GLY A 197 14.52 6.72 10.23
N VAL A 198 13.57 7.24 9.43
CA VAL A 198 13.12 6.69 8.14
C VAL A 198 13.01 7.79 7.08
N PRO A 199 13.23 7.51 5.79
CA PRO A 199 13.10 8.52 4.74
C PRO A 199 11.64 8.92 4.49
N LEU A 200 11.46 10.18 4.02
CA LEU A 200 10.19 10.67 3.47
C LEU A 200 10.20 10.57 1.95
N ARG A 201 9.15 9.98 1.37
CA ARG A 201 8.87 10.01 -0.07
C ARG A 201 7.61 10.81 -0.35
N VAL A 202 7.71 11.84 -1.19
CA VAL A 202 6.55 12.55 -1.74
C VAL A 202 6.10 11.84 -3.01
N ARG A 203 4.85 11.37 -3.02
CA ARG A 203 4.23 10.71 -4.18
C ARG A 203 3.48 11.72 -5.02
N THR A 204 3.53 11.55 -6.34
CA THR A 204 2.74 12.35 -7.26
C THR A 204 1.25 12.19 -6.97
N TYR A 205 0.55 13.30 -6.88
CA TYR A 205 -0.91 13.34 -6.81
C TYR A 205 -1.48 13.08 -8.21
N LEU A 206 -2.49 12.23 -8.28
CA LEU A 206 -3.28 11.99 -9.48
C LEU A 206 -4.69 12.52 -9.21
N PRO A 207 -5.01 13.73 -9.71
CA PRO A 207 -6.35 14.29 -9.53
C PRO A 207 -7.42 13.44 -10.25
N PRO A 208 -8.67 13.51 -9.82
CA PRO A 208 -9.77 12.84 -10.49
C PRO A 208 -9.81 13.15 -11.98
N GLY A 209 -9.95 12.12 -12.82
CA GLY A 209 -9.94 12.26 -14.27
C GLY A 209 -8.56 12.38 -14.93
N ALA A 210 -7.47 12.42 -14.17
CA ALA A 210 -6.13 12.38 -14.74
C ALA A 210 -5.84 11.01 -15.36
N VAL A 211 -5.37 11.01 -16.60
CA VAL A 211 -4.79 9.82 -17.23
C VAL A 211 -3.35 9.67 -16.72
N ASP A 212 -3.06 8.57 -16.07
CA ASP A 212 -1.69 8.29 -15.62
C ASP A 212 -0.83 7.88 -16.82
N GLU A 213 0.05 8.79 -17.25
CA GLU A 213 0.94 8.54 -18.40
C GLU A 213 1.97 7.43 -18.15
N ARG A 214 2.16 6.99 -16.89
CA ARG A 214 3.04 5.84 -16.57
C ARG A 214 2.55 4.52 -17.15
N SER A 215 1.27 4.44 -17.54
CA SER A 215 0.73 3.31 -18.30
C SER A 215 1.28 3.22 -19.72
N LYS A 216 1.90 4.30 -20.26
CA LYS A 216 2.46 4.35 -21.61
C LYS A 216 3.91 3.86 -21.71
N ILE A 217 4.58 3.55 -20.59
CA ILE A 217 6.02 3.18 -20.57
C ILE A 217 6.22 1.65 -20.73
N LEU A 218 5.14 0.90 -20.93
CA LEU A 218 5.18 -0.55 -21.15
C LEU A 218 4.82 -0.92 -22.59
N VAL A 219 5.54 -0.37 -23.57
CA VAL A 219 5.60 -0.92 -24.93
C VAL A 219 7.06 -1.09 -25.31
#